data_3fb8a46cdbb3e9bc12704eeb66ca33f1
#
_entry.id   3fb8a46cdbb3e9bc12704eeb66ca33f1
#
_cell.length_a   1.000
_cell.length_b   1.000
_cell.length_c   1.000
_cell.angle_alpha   90.00
_cell.angle_beta   90.00
_cell.angle_gamma   90.00
#
_symmetry.space_group_name_H-M   'P 1'
#
loop_
_entity.id
_entity.type
_entity.pdbx_description
1 polymer ?
#
loop_
_entity_poly.entity_id
_entity_poly.type
_entity_poly.pdbx_seq_one_letter_code
_entity_poly.pdbx_strand_id
1 'polypeptide(L)' 'MMRYRDIEYTVVQGIERGVWKWSASVAGAVIMGQAATKSEAVAAAEKTIDRALAAKKVRLVPPGRPD' A
#
# COMPACT_ATOMS: atom_id res chain seq x y z
N MET A 1 -5.21 -0.27 -13.78
CA MET A 1 -5.32 -0.58 -12.36
C MET A 1 -4.54 -1.85 -12.06
N MET A 2 -3.75 -1.84 -11.02
CA MET A 2 -2.91 -2.97 -10.69
C MET A 2 -3.39 -3.63 -9.41
N ARG A 3 -2.97 -4.87 -9.23
CA ARG A 3 -3.41 -5.62 -8.07
C ARG A 3 -2.23 -6.39 -7.49
N TYR A 4 -2.12 -6.39 -6.18
CA TYR A 4 -1.07 -7.09 -5.47
C TYR A 4 -1.69 -7.75 -4.24
N ARG A 5 -1.60 -9.06 -4.16
CA ARG A 5 -2.16 -9.84 -3.04
C ARG A 5 -3.64 -9.50 -2.83
N ASP A 6 -4.36 -9.42 -3.94
CA ASP A 6 -5.79 -9.10 -3.96
C ASP A 6 -6.13 -7.69 -3.51
N ILE A 7 -5.14 -6.83 -3.45
CA ILE A 7 -5.36 -5.42 -3.11
C ILE A 7 -5.15 -4.61 -4.37
N GLU A 8 -6.13 -3.80 -4.71
CA GLU A 8 -6.02 -2.95 -5.88
C GLU A 8 -5.23 -1.70 -5.54
N TYR A 9 -4.34 -1.33 -6.43
CA TYR A 9 -3.60 -0.09 -6.26
C TYR A 9 -3.36 0.53 -7.63
N THR A 10 -3.06 1.83 -7.62
CA THR A 10 -2.80 2.55 -8.84
C THR A 10 -1.52 3.35 -8.68
N VAL A 11 -0.85 3.58 -9.81
CA VAL A 11 0.35 4.38 -9.84
C VAL A 11 0.19 5.33 -11.01
N VAL A 12 0.27 6.63 -10.74
CA VAL A 12 0.12 7.63 -11.79
C VAL A 12 1.24 8.64 -11.67
N GLN A 13 1.59 9.22 -12.79
CA GLN A 13 2.60 10.26 -12.80
C GLN A 13 1.98 11.54 -12.28
N GLY A 14 2.66 12.19 -11.35
CA GLY A 14 2.17 13.43 -10.81
C GLY A 14 2.35 14.56 -11.80
N ILE A 15 1.87 15.73 -11.41
CA ILE A 15 1.96 16.90 -12.26
C ILE A 15 3.40 17.33 -12.46
N GLU A 16 4.20 17.21 -11.43
CA GLU A 16 5.60 17.60 -11.52
C GLU A 16 6.46 16.43 -11.94
N ARG A 17 7.53 16.73 -12.63
CA ARG A 17 8.45 15.70 -13.03
C ARG A 17 9.08 15.04 -11.81
N GLY A 18 9.36 13.76 -11.94
CA GLY A 18 10.01 13.05 -10.86
C GLY A 18 9.10 12.75 -9.70
N VAL A 19 7.82 12.91 -9.89
CA VAL A 19 6.87 12.59 -8.84
C VAL A 19 5.88 11.58 -9.37
N TRP A 20 5.81 10.44 -8.70
CA TRP A 20 4.83 9.39 -9.02
C TRP A 20 3.98 9.17 -7.81
N LYS A 21 2.68 9.23 -8.00
CA LYS A 21 1.75 9.05 -6.89
C LYS A 21 1.15 7.66 -6.98
N TRP A 22 0.98 7.05 -5.84
CA TRP A 22 0.36 5.74 -5.78
C TRP A 22 -0.71 5.74 -4.70
N SER A 23 -1.71 4.89 -4.89
CA SER A 23 -2.74 4.71 -3.88
C SER A 23 -3.13 3.25 -3.84
N ALA A 24 -3.46 2.77 -2.67
CA ALA A 24 -3.87 1.40 -2.46
C ALA A 24 -5.09 1.39 -1.57
N SER A 25 -6.03 0.50 -1.90
CA SER A 25 -7.25 0.38 -1.11
C SER A 25 -7.14 -0.89 -0.30
N VAL A 26 -6.99 -0.76 1.00
CA VAL A 26 -6.83 -1.89 1.89
C VAL A 26 -7.89 -1.82 2.97
N ALA A 27 -8.70 -2.87 3.06
CA ALA A 27 -9.70 -2.99 4.11
C ALA A 27 -10.61 -1.77 4.21
N GLY A 28 -10.95 -1.21 3.07
CA GLY A 28 -11.84 -0.05 3.07
C GLY A 28 -11.16 1.28 3.30
N ALA A 29 -9.85 1.27 3.47
CA ALA A 29 -9.11 2.49 3.66
C ALA A 29 -8.21 2.72 2.45
N VAL A 30 -8.03 3.96 2.06
CA VAL A 30 -7.17 4.32 0.95
C VAL A 30 -5.88 4.89 1.52
N ILE A 31 -4.77 4.30 1.12
CA ILE A 31 -3.45 4.75 1.55
C ILE A 31 -2.76 5.31 0.32
N MET A 32 -2.17 6.48 0.46
CA MET A 32 -1.53 7.15 -0.66
C MET A 32 -0.11 7.54 -0.33
N GLY A 33 0.70 7.67 -1.36
CA GLY A 33 2.06 8.10 -1.16
C GLY A 33 2.66 8.59 -2.46
N GLN A 34 3.92 8.96 -2.41
CA GLN A 34 4.64 9.47 -3.56
C GLN A 34 6.02 8.83 -3.63
N ALA A 35 6.56 8.79 -4.83
CA ALA A 35 7.90 8.27 -5.04
C ALA A 35 8.54 9.02 -6.20
N ALA A 36 9.83 8.87 -6.34
CA ALA A 36 10.57 9.58 -7.38
C ALA A 36 10.46 8.91 -8.73
N THR A 37 10.23 7.61 -8.76
CA THR A 37 10.12 6.87 -10.02
C THR A 37 8.93 5.93 -9.94
N LYS A 38 8.50 5.46 -11.11
CA LYS A 38 7.42 4.52 -11.17
C LYS A 38 7.77 3.23 -10.43
N SER A 39 8.98 2.74 -10.63
CA SER A 39 9.42 1.53 -9.94
C SER A 39 9.36 1.68 -8.44
N GLU A 40 9.79 2.82 -7.95
CA GLU A 40 9.75 3.08 -6.53
C GLU A 40 8.31 3.21 -6.03
N ALA A 41 7.46 3.81 -6.85
CA ALA A 41 6.05 3.93 -6.46
C ALA A 41 5.41 2.55 -6.35
N VAL A 42 5.68 1.67 -7.31
CA VAL A 42 5.15 0.32 -7.28
C VAL A 42 5.68 -0.41 -6.04
N ALA A 43 6.98 -0.31 -5.80
CA ALA A 43 7.59 -0.97 -4.65
C ALA A 43 7.01 -0.43 -3.34
N ALA A 44 6.81 0.86 -3.27
CA ALA A 44 6.26 1.48 -2.07
C ALA A 44 4.82 1.03 -1.84
N ALA A 45 4.04 0.94 -2.91
CA ALA A 45 2.66 0.48 -2.79
C ALA A 45 2.63 -0.96 -2.31
N GLU A 46 3.48 -1.82 -2.88
CA GLU A 46 3.51 -3.21 -2.48
C GLU A 46 3.96 -3.37 -1.03
N LYS A 47 4.96 -2.59 -0.64
CA LYS A 47 5.46 -2.65 0.72
C LYS A 47 4.38 -2.18 1.70
N THR A 48 3.64 -1.15 1.32
CA THR A 48 2.56 -0.65 2.16
C THR A 48 1.47 -1.69 2.29
N ILE A 49 1.15 -2.37 1.19
CA ILE A 49 0.14 -3.41 1.22
C ILE A 49 0.60 -4.55 2.13
N ASP A 50 1.85 -4.96 2.00
CA ASP A 50 2.38 -6.01 2.84
C ASP A 50 2.30 -5.65 4.31
N ARG A 51 2.67 -4.41 4.63
CA ARG A 51 2.65 -3.95 6.00
C ARG A 51 1.22 -3.90 6.52
N ALA A 52 0.29 -3.43 5.71
CA ALA A 52 -1.10 -3.34 6.13
C ALA A 52 -1.69 -4.71 6.36
N LEU A 53 -1.37 -5.67 5.49
CA LEU A 53 -1.87 -7.02 5.65
C LEU A 53 -1.25 -7.70 6.87
N ALA A 54 0.02 -7.44 7.12
CA ALA A 54 0.68 -7.99 8.28
C ALA A 54 0.08 -7.43 9.56
N ALA A 55 -0.20 -6.15 9.58
CA ALA A 55 -0.81 -5.53 10.74
C ALA A 55 -2.20 -6.09 10.99
N LYS A 56 -2.95 -6.28 9.91
CA LYS A 56 -4.28 -6.84 10.05
C LYS A 56 -4.22 -8.26 10.56
N LYS A 57 -3.23 -9.00 10.09
CA LYS A 57 -3.06 -10.37 10.51
C LYS A 57 -2.71 -10.43 12.00
N VAL A 58 -1.86 -9.54 12.43
CA VAL A 58 -1.49 -9.47 13.82
C VAL A 58 -2.71 -9.14 14.66
N ARG A 59 -3.53 -8.26 14.12
CA ARG A 59 -4.72 -7.86 14.85
C ARG A 59 -5.69 -9.02 15.00
N LEU A 60 -5.72 -9.92 14.04
CA LEU A 60 -6.58 -11.06 14.10
C LEU A 60 -6.05 -12.13 15.06
N VAL A 61 -4.79 -12.06 15.35
CA VAL A 61 -4.24 -13.00 16.31
C VAL A 61 -4.89 -12.66 17.62
N PRO A 62 -5.30 -13.62 18.32
CA PRO A 62 -6.09 -13.37 19.48
C PRO A 62 -5.52 -12.38 20.34
N PRO A 63 -6.31 -11.56 20.69
CA PRO A 63 -6.00 -10.61 21.59
C PRO A 63 -5.49 -11.18 22.80
N GLY A 64 -5.71 -12.27 22.90
CA GLY A 64 -5.25 -12.79 24.05
C GLY A 64 -3.84 -12.72 24.22
N ARG A 65 -3.25 -12.31 23.48
CA ARG A 65 -2.09 -12.25 23.74
C ARG A 65 -1.84 -11.42 24.61
N PRO A 66 -1.54 -11.54 25.35
CA PRO A 66 -1.66 -10.74 26.30
C PRO A 66 -0.94 -9.86 26.27
N ASP A 67 -1.02 -9.92 26.04
CA ASP A 67 -0.82 -9.40 26.00
C ASP A 67 -0.61 -9.10 26.07
#